data_e6cffaf42dfe7bf2629f57a276282a41
#
_entry.id   e6cffaf42dfe7bf2629f57a276282a41
#
_cell.length_a   1.000
_cell.length_b   1.000
_cell.length_c   1.000
_cell.angle_alpha   90.00
_cell.angle_beta   90.00
_cell.angle_gamma   90.00
#
_symmetry.space_group_name_H-M   'P 1'
#
loop_
_entity.id
_entity.type
_entity.pdbx_description
1 polymer ?
#
loop_
_entity_poly.entity_id
_entity_poly.type
_entity_poly.pdbx_seq_one_letter_code
_entity_poly.pdbx_strand_id
1 'polypeptide(L)'
;MKFFIFFFLTTLILQAQQPYVHTPWGLEDAQARIDFHRKGDAEIQFLLHDELIGSEADINFELVSHEFNFGVSMTQAGRFATTPYFDKYKHYVKELFNFVTVGFYWAAYHSRRKNLDRVEAYLKGNIEWAIENNLKVKGHPLLWHESLPEWVVNYTDSKKLDKIIKNRIRQLIESYPEIK
;
A
#
# COMPACT_ATOMS: atom_id res chain seq x y z
N MET A 1 -15.70 -48.29 -45.32
CA MET A 1 -15.61 -46.93 -44.81
C MET A 1 -14.87 -47.02 -43.49
N LYS A 2 -13.57 -46.72 -43.48
CA LYS A 2 -12.71 -46.80 -42.26
C LYS A 2 -12.62 -45.40 -41.64
N PHE A 3 -13.16 -45.26 -40.44
CA PHE A 3 -13.01 -44.02 -39.64
C PHE A 3 -11.65 -44.00 -38.95
N PHE A 4 -10.80 -43.05 -39.27
CA PHE A 4 -9.58 -42.73 -38.52
C PHE A 4 -9.94 -41.73 -37.42
N ILE A 5 -9.83 -42.16 -36.14
CA ILE A 5 -9.94 -41.28 -34.98
C ILE A 5 -8.53 -40.74 -34.70
N PHE A 6 -8.35 -39.43 -34.92
CA PHE A 6 -7.13 -38.70 -34.52
C PHE A 6 -7.24 -38.33 -33.05
N PHE A 7 -6.42 -38.97 -32.21
CA PHE A 7 -6.27 -38.58 -30.82
C PHE A 7 -5.24 -37.43 -30.73
N PHE A 8 -5.69 -36.21 -30.45
CA PHE A 8 -4.81 -35.09 -30.09
C PHE A 8 -4.40 -35.23 -28.63
N LEU A 9 -3.17 -35.66 -28.37
CA LEU A 9 -2.55 -35.65 -27.05
C LEU A 9 -2.04 -34.24 -26.80
N THR A 10 -2.80 -33.40 -26.08
CA THR A 10 -2.30 -32.14 -25.55
C THR A 10 -1.46 -32.44 -24.31
N THR A 11 -0.16 -32.42 -24.45
CA THR A 11 0.77 -32.41 -23.32
C THR A 11 0.67 -31.08 -22.61
N LEU A 12 -0.06 -31.05 -21.49
CA LEU A 12 0.03 -29.99 -20.50
C LEU A 12 1.44 -30.06 -19.88
N ILE A 13 2.31 -29.12 -20.26
CA ILE A 13 3.57 -28.90 -19.56
C ILE A 13 3.19 -28.20 -18.26
N LEU A 14 3.05 -28.98 -17.17
CA LEU A 14 3.10 -28.42 -15.82
C LEU A 14 4.50 -27.86 -15.63
N GLN A 15 4.67 -26.55 -15.71
CA GLN A 15 5.84 -25.90 -15.14
C GLN A 15 5.76 -26.09 -13.63
N ALA A 16 6.41 -27.14 -13.14
CA ALA A 16 6.65 -27.28 -11.72
C ALA A 16 7.48 -26.06 -11.29
N GLN A 17 6.87 -25.20 -10.45
CA GLN A 17 7.62 -24.15 -9.78
C GLN A 17 8.77 -24.85 -9.06
N GLN A 18 10.00 -24.53 -9.44
CA GLN A 18 11.19 -25.03 -8.77
C GLN A 18 11.09 -24.65 -7.28
N PRO A 19 11.29 -25.61 -6.36
CA PRO A 19 11.25 -25.30 -4.95
C PRO A 19 12.26 -24.17 -4.67
N TYR A 20 11.80 -23.12 -4.02
CA TYR A 20 12.64 -22.01 -3.61
C TYR A 20 13.74 -22.51 -2.68
N VAL A 21 14.92 -22.72 -3.24
CA VAL A 21 16.10 -23.07 -2.45
C VAL A 21 16.52 -21.81 -1.71
N HIS A 22 16.36 -21.80 -0.40
CA HIS A 22 16.80 -20.70 0.46
C HIS A 22 18.34 -20.66 0.47
N THR A 23 18.93 -20.00 -0.53
CA THR A 23 20.33 -19.63 -0.47
C THR A 23 20.51 -18.55 0.58
N PRO A 24 21.59 -18.58 1.38
CA PRO A 24 21.88 -17.52 2.33
C PRO A 24 21.83 -16.17 1.61
N TRP A 25 21.07 -15.23 2.17
CA TRP A 25 20.88 -13.92 1.55
C TRP A 25 22.20 -13.15 1.57
N GLY A 26 22.68 -12.74 0.40
CA GLY A 26 23.86 -11.89 0.21
C GLY A 26 23.51 -10.63 -0.59
N LEU A 27 24.28 -9.55 -0.40
CA LEU A 27 24.10 -8.31 -1.16
C LEU A 27 24.31 -8.53 -2.67
N GLU A 28 25.26 -9.39 -3.02
CA GLU A 28 25.53 -9.72 -4.44
C GLU A 28 24.36 -10.44 -5.10
N ASP A 29 23.74 -11.40 -4.38
CA ASP A 29 22.54 -12.10 -4.86
C ASP A 29 21.33 -11.16 -4.95
N ALA A 30 21.24 -10.20 -4.04
CA ALA A 30 20.18 -9.17 -4.08
C ALA A 30 20.37 -8.28 -5.30
N GLN A 31 21.60 -7.86 -5.60
CA GLN A 31 21.92 -7.03 -6.76
C GLN A 31 21.59 -7.75 -8.08
N ALA A 32 22.00 -9.01 -8.21
CA ALA A 32 21.71 -9.82 -9.39
C ALA A 32 20.19 -9.96 -9.65
N ARG A 33 19.41 -10.15 -8.58
CA ARG A 33 17.93 -10.20 -8.68
C ARG A 33 17.31 -8.85 -9.01
N ILE A 34 17.85 -7.75 -8.49
CA ILE A 34 17.42 -6.41 -8.86
C ILE A 34 17.69 -6.18 -10.35
N ASP A 35 18.88 -6.49 -10.84
CA ASP A 35 19.25 -6.33 -12.23
C ASP A 35 18.35 -7.16 -13.15
N PHE A 36 18.04 -8.39 -12.78
CA PHE A 36 17.19 -9.28 -13.57
C PHE A 36 15.69 -8.94 -13.52
N HIS A 37 15.15 -8.59 -12.34
CA HIS A 37 13.70 -8.43 -12.15
C HIS A 37 13.21 -6.99 -12.16
N ARG A 38 14.11 -6.02 -11.94
CA ARG A 38 13.73 -4.62 -11.68
C ARG A 38 14.33 -3.63 -12.65
N LYS A 39 15.34 -4.03 -13.42
CA LYS A 39 15.93 -3.19 -14.45
C LYS A 39 15.50 -3.67 -15.83
N GLY A 40 15.40 -2.75 -16.74
CA GLY A 40 15.14 -2.98 -18.15
C GLY A 40 15.77 -1.83 -18.96
N ASP A 41 16.01 -2.10 -20.23
CA ASP A 41 16.51 -1.10 -21.14
C ASP A 41 15.35 -0.19 -21.57
N ALA A 42 15.62 1.11 -21.68
CA ALA A 42 14.71 2.09 -22.25
C ALA A 42 15.43 2.88 -23.33
N GLU A 43 14.79 3.02 -24.48
CA GLU A 43 15.27 3.88 -25.56
C GLU A 43 14.46 5.17 -25.54
N ILE A 44 15.16 6.31 -25.52
CA ILE A 44 14.55 7.64 -25.53
C ILE A 44 15.13 8.39 -26.72
N GLN A 45 14.24 8.82 -27.62
CA GLN A 45 14.61 9.64 -28.78
C GLN A 45 14.28 11.09 -28.48
N PHE A 46 15.29 11.95 -28.65
CA PHE A 46 15.13 13.40 -28.53
C PHE A 46 15.01 14.03 -29.90
N LEU A 47 13.93 14.78 -30.14
CA LEU A 47 13.64 15.44 -31.38
C LEU A 47 13.66 16.96 -31.18
N LEU A 48 14.31 17.66 -32.08
CA LEU A 48 14.22 19.11 -32.21
C LEU A 48 13.72 19.43 -33.62
N HIS A 49 12.55 20.05 -33.74
CA HIS A 49 11.90 20.32 -35.03
C HIS A 49 11.77 19.05 -35.91
N ASP A 50 11.36 17.94 -35.32
CA ASP A 50 11.20 16.63 -35.95
C ASP A 50 12.51 15.95 -36.43
N GLU A 51 13.65 16.51 -36.10
CA GLU A 51 14.97 15.92 -36.37
C GLU A 51 15.56 15.34 -35.08
N LEU A 52 16.19 14.16 -35.18
CA LEU A 52 16.90 13.53 -34.07
C LEU A 52 18.06 14.44 -33.62
N ILE A 53 18.10 14.75 -32.33
CA ILE A 53 19.22 15.42 -31.70
C ILE A 53 20.37 14.42 -31.62
N GLY A 54 21.50 14.78 -32.22
CA GLY A 54 22.73 13.98 -32.19
C GLY A 54 23.45 14.04 -30.85
N SER A 55 24.68 13.51 -30.83
CA SER A 55 25.53 13.34 -29.65
C SER A 55 25.99 14.63 -28.96
N GLU A 56 25.58 15.78 -29.42
CA GLU A 56 26.00 17.11 -28.91
C GLU A 56 25.05 17.65 -27.82
N ALA A 57 23.96 16.95 -27.52
CA ALA A 57 23.03 17.37 -26.49
C ALA A 57 23.50 16.91 -25.11
N ASP A 58 23.57 17.84 -24.16
CA ASP A 58 23.78 17.54 -22.75
C ASP A 58 22.40 17.19 -22.09
N ILE A 59 22.25 15.95 -21.67
CA ILE A 59 20.97 15.42 -21.20
C ILE A 59 21.10 15.01 -19.74
N ASN A 60 20.31 15.63 -18.87
CA ASN A 60 20.20 15.27 -17.46
C ASN A 60 18.90 14.52 -17.18
N PHE A 61 19.00 13.41 -16.46
CA PHE A 61 17.85 12.64 -16.00
C PHE A 61 17.68 12.79 -14.49
N GLU A 62 16.48 13.11 -14.07
CA GLU A 62 16.11 13.17 -12.67
C GLU A 62 14.95 12.23 -12.41
N LEU A 63 15.06 11.37 -11.36
CA LEU A 63 13.98 10.53 -10.92
C LEU A 63 12.95 11.37 -10.14
N VAL A 64 11.85 11.71 -10.78
CA VAL A 64 10.80 12.54 -10.18
C VAL A 64 9.86 11.71 -9.30
N SER A 65 9.56 10.48 -9.69
CA SER A 65 8.67 9.58 -8.95
C SER A 65 8.94 8.12 -9.30
N HIS A 66 8.47 7.22 -8.46
CA HIS A 66 8.51 5.77 -8.69
C HIS A 66 7.22 5.12 -8.19
N GLU A 67 6.87 3.96 -8.74
CA GLU A 67 5.65 3.23 -8.37
C GLU A 67 5.79 2.46 -7.05
N PHE A 68 7.00 2.11 -6.64
CA PHE A 68 7.23 1.39 -5.41
C PHE A 68 6.81 2.23 -4.19
N ASN A 69 6.03 1.62 -3.30
CA ASN A 69 5.51 2.32 -2.13
C ASN A 69 6.52 2.24 -0.97
N PHE A 70 7.22 3.34 -0.75
CA PHE A 70 7.94 3.58 0.51
C PHE A 70 7.00 4.25 1.49
N GLY A 71 6.69 3.58 2.59
CA GLY A 71 5.63 4.05 3.47
C GLY A 71 6.00 4.06 4.95
N VAL A 72 5.23 4.88 5.69
CA VAL A 72 5.32 4.98 7.14
C VAL A 72 3.94 4.92 7.78
N SER A 73 3.86 4.38 9.00
CA SER A 73 2.63 4.40 9.78
C SER A 73 2.44 5.77 10.47
N MET A 74 1.32 6.42 10.19
CA MET A 74 0.90 7.65 10.87
C MET A 74 0.10 7.38 12.16
N THR A 75 -0.04 6.14 12.60
CA THR A 75 -0.82 5.78 13.80
C THR A 75 -0.34 6.52 15.06
N GLN A 76 0.96 6.79 15.14
CA GLN A 76 1.56 7.50 16.28
C GLN A 76 1.59 9.01 16.11
N ALA A 77 1.22 9.55 14.94
CA ALA A 77 1.26 11.00 14.68
C ALA A 77 0.44 11.81 15.69
N GLY A 78 -0.65 11.23 16.23
CA GLY A 78 -1.46 11.84 17.28
C GLY A 78 -0.71 12.14 18.59
N ARG A 79 0.38 11.44 18.85
CA ARG A 79 1.23 11.75 20.02
C ARG A 79 1.99 13.06 19.88
N PHE A 80 2.21 13.49 18.65
CA PHE A 80 2.94 14.72 18.33
C PHE A 80 2.01 15.89 18.00
N ALA A 81 0.70 15.64 17.82
CA ALA A 81 -0.27 16.62 17.31
C ALA A 81 -0.34 17.94 18.08
N THR A 82 0.02 17.93 19.37
CA THR A 82 0.05 19.11 20.23
C THR A 82 1.46 19.55 20.59
N THR A 83 2.47 19.04 19.90
CA THR A 83 3.88 19.35 20.15
C THR A 83 4.47 20.14 18.98
N PRO A 84 5.54 20.93 19.20
CA PRO A 84 6.24 21.63 18.11
C PRO A 84 6.91 20.68 17.10
N TYR A 85 6.94 19.39 17.38
CA TYR A 85 7.50 18.38 16.48
C TYR A 85 6.54 17.89 15.42
N PHE A 86 5.25 18.23 15.48
CA PHE A 86 4.25 17.71 14.55
C PHE A 86 4.49 18.16 13.11
N ASP A 87 4.79 19.44 12.91
CA ASP A 87 5.11 19.97 11.59
C ASP A 87 6.41 19.37 11.04
N LYS A 88 7.42 19.22 11.92
CA LYS A 88 8.67 18.54 11.55
C LYS A 88 8.45 17.08 11.18
N TYR A 89 7.58 16.37 11.88
CA TYR A 89 7.19 15.01 11.56
C TYR A 89 6.53 14.94 10.18
N LYS A 90 5.54 15.79 9.92
CA LYS A 90 4.86 15.86 8.61
C LYS A 90 5.82 16.22 7.49
N HIS A 91 6.71 17.15 7.71
CA HIS A 91 7.75 17.51 6.75
C HIS A 91 8.57 16.29 6.34
N TYR A 92 9.13 15.54 7.29
CA TYR A 92 9.91 14.35 6.94
C TYR A 92 9.08 13.22 6.34
N VAL A 93 7.83 13.04 6.73
CA VAL A 93 6.94 12.08 6.08
C VAL A 93 6.80 12.40 4.59
N LYS A 94 6.57 13.65 4.25
CA LYS A 94 6.42 14.10 2.87
C LYS A 94 7.71 13.96 2.06
N GLU A 95 8.87 14.29 2.66
CA GLU A 95 10.16 14.25 1.96
C GLU A 95 10.70 12.83 1.71
N LEU A 96 10.37 11.89 2.61
CA LEU A 96 10.98 10.55 2.59
C LEU A 96 10.06 9.45 2.07
N PHE A 97 8.75 9.68 2.03
CA PHE A 97 7.76 8.65 1.72
C PHE A 97 6.77 9.10 0.66
N ASN A 98 6.27 8.14 -0.11
CA ASN A 98 5.19 8.33 -1.07
C ASN A 98 3.90 7.59 -0.65
N PHE A 99 3.90 7.00 0.56
CA PHE A 99 2.83 6.15 1.05
C PHE A 99 2.70 6.25 2.58
N VAL A 100 1.47 6.31 3.08
CA VAL A 100 1.21 6.30 4.53
C VAL A 100 0.15 5.27 4.90
N THR A 101 0.29 4.71 6.11
CA THR A 101 -0.74 3.85 6.70
C THR A 101 -1.39 4.59 7.87
N VAL A 102 -2.72 4.73 7.84
CA VAL A 102 -3.53 5.29 8.91
C VAL A 102 -4.23 4.20 9.71
N GLY A 103 -4.36 4.39 11.02
CA GLY A 103 -4.87 3.36 11.94
C GLY A 103 -6.38 3.38 12.09
N PHE A 104 -7.05 2.28 11.72
CA PHE A 104 -8.48 2.04 11.94
C PHE A 104 -8.77 1.15 13.15
N TYR A 105 -7.94 1.21 14.17
CA TYR A 105 -8.04 0.36 15.38
C TYR A 105 -9.37 0.52 16.10
N TRP A 106 -10.24 -0.48 15.99
CA TRP A 106 -11.61 -0.40 16.48
C TRP A 106 -11.71 -0.19 18.00
N ALA A 107 -10.85 -0.83 18.79
CA ALA A 107 -10.79 -0.61 20.22
C ALA A 107 -10.53 0.86 20.60
N ALA A 108 -9.71 1.57 19.82
CA ALA A 108 -9.40 2.97 20.09
C ALA A 108 -10.62 3.90 19.93
N TYR A 109 -11.54 3.56 19.04
CA TYR A 109 -12.79 4.31 18.86
C TYR A 109 -13.76 4.10 20.03
N HIS A 110 -13.77 2.92 20.67
CA HIS A 110 -14.70 2.61 21.75
C HIS A 110 -14.17 2.93 23.14
N SER A 111 -12.88 2.77 23.39
CA SER A 111 -12.28 3.13 24.67
C SER A 111 -12.31 4.64 24.96
N ARG A 112 -12.51 5.45 23.93
CA ARG A 112 -12.53 6.91 23.98
C ARG A 112 -13.90 7.51 23.68
N ARG A 113 -14.98 6.87 24.10
CA ARG A 113 -16.37 7.33 23.86
C ARG A 113 -16.61 8.82 24.11
N LYS A 114 -15.89 9.44 25.05
CA LYS A 114 -15.96 10.88 25.32
C LYS A 114 -15.24 11.76 24.32
N ASN A 115 -14.48 11.17 23.37
CA ASN A 115 -13.65 11.91 22.39
C ASN A 115 -13.71 11.29 20.99
N LEU A 116 -14.81 10.61 20.63
CA LEU A 116 -14.99 10.01 19.29
C LEU A 116 -14.77 11.04 18.18
N ASP A 117 -15.44 12.19 18.31
CA ASP A 117 -15.34 13.28 17.33
C ASP A 117 -13.89 13.74 17.13
N ARG A 118 -13.11 13.77 18.22
CA ARG A 118 -11.69 14.15 18.16
C ARG A 118 -10.85 13.08 17.45
N VAL A 119 -11.14 11.80 17.68
CA VAL A 119 -10.43 10.68 17.01
C VAL A 119 -10.73 10.69 15.52
N GLU A 120 -11.99 10.87 15.16
CA GLU A 120 -12.43 10.94 13.76
C GLU A 120 -11.88 12.16 13.05
N ALA A 121 -11.96 13.34 13.67
CA ALA A 121 -11.39 14.57 13.11
C ALA A 121 -9.88 14.45 12.90
N TYR A 122 -9.18 13.83 13.84
CA TYR A 122 -7.74 13.59 13.74
C TYR A 122 -7.42 12.62 12.59
N LEU A 123 -8.16 11.51 12.48
CA LEU A 123 -7.97 10.54 11.41
C LEU A 123 -8.22 11.17 10.04
N LYS A 124 -9.36 11.85 9.90
CA LYS A 124 -9.75 12.56 8.70
C LYS A 124 -8.71 13.60 8.29
N GLY A 125 -8.26 14.42 9.23
CA GLY A 125 -7.24 15.45 8.97
C GLY A 125 -5.89 14.87 8.51
N ASN A 126 -5.50 13.68 9.00
CA ASN A 126 -4.28 13.01 8.52
C ASN A 126 -4.46 12.43 7.11
N ILE A 127 -5.63 11.90 6.79
CA ILE A 127 -5.96 11.38 5.46
C ILE A 127 -5.97 12.53 4.45
N GLU A 128 -6.70 13.60 4.73
CA GLU A 128 -6.77 14.80 3.89
C GLU A 128 -5.38 15.39 3.65
N TRP A 129 -4.60 15.58 4.71
CA TRP A 129 -3.24 16.07 4.59
C TRP A 129 -2.36 15.17 3.70
N ALA A 130 -2.47 13.85 3.84
CA ALA A 130 -1.68 12.93 3.03
C ALA A 130 -2.05 13.03 1.54
N ILE A 131 -3.35 13.10 1.23
CA ILE A 131 -3.86 13.26 -0.14
C ILE A 131 -3.40 14.59 -0.75
N GLU A 132 -3.53 15.70 -0.01
CA GLU A 132 -3.08 17.03 -0.43
C GLU A 132 -1.56 17.10 -0.73
N ASN A 133 -0.77 16.20 -0.10
CA ASN A 133 0.67 16.08 -0.33
C ASN A 133 1.04 14.94 -1.28
N ASN A 134 0.10 14.43 -2.07
CA ASN A 134 0.29 13.37 -3.08
C ASN A 134 0.81 12.04 -2.49
N LEU A 135 0.54 11.76 -1.22
CA LEU A 135 0.87 10.49 -0.59
C LEU A 135 -0.28 9.50 -0.81
N LYS A 136 0.05 8.28 -1.20
CA LYS A 136 -0.93 7.18 -1.23
C LYS A 136 -1.31 6.81 0.19
N VAL A 137 -2.59 6.55 0.46
CA VAL A 137 -3.08 6.25 1.81
C VAL A 137 -3.63 4.84 1.89
N LYS A 138 -3.25 4.11 2.92
CA LYS A 138 -3.80 2.80 3.30
C LYS A 138 -4.47 2.88 4.66
N GLY A 139 -5.71 2.42 4.76
CA GLY A 139 -6.38 2.20 6.04
C GLY A 139 -6.07 0.80 6.60
N HIS A 140 -5.62 0.72 7.87
CA HIS A 140 -5.27 -0.56 8.50
C HIS A 140 -5.46 -0.51 10.03
N PRO A 141 -6.01 -1.58 10.61
CA PRO A 141 -6.74 -2.70 10.00
C PRO A 141 -8.24 -2.38 9.85
N LEU A 142 -8.90 -2.97 8.85
CA LEU A 142 -10.37 -2.94 8.78
C LEU A 142 -10.99 -3.74 9.94
N LEU A 143 -10.39 -4.89 10.23
CA LEU A 143 -10.72 -5.73 11.38
C LEU A 143 -9.45 -6.42 11.89
N TRP A 144 -9.25 -6.40 13.21
CA TRP A 144 -8.14 -7.10 13.85
C TRP A 144 -8.57 -7.62 15.21
N HIS A 145 -8.41 -8.93 15.44
CA HIS A 145 -8.90 -9.61 16.63
C HIS A 145 -8.29 -9.09 17.94
N GLU A 146 -7.05 -8.59 17.91
CA GLU A 146 -6.38 -8.00 19.09
C GLU A 146 -6.79 -6.55 19.36
N SER A 147 -7.55 -5.93 18.46
CA SER A 147 -8.01 -4.53 18.59
C SER A 147 -9.53 -4.42 18.46
N LEU A 148 -10.25 -5.39 19.03
CA LEU A 148 -11.69 -5.34 19.13
C LEU A 148 -12.11 -4.62 20.42
N PRO A 149 -13.21 -3.87 20.41
CA PRO A 149 -13.84 -3.39 21.64
C PRO A 149 -14.26 -4.57 22.54
N GLU A 150 -14.16 -4.41 23.85
CA GLU A 150 -14.51 -5.45 24.82
C GLU A 150 -15.94 -6.02 24.62
N TRP A 151 -16.90 -5.16 24.29
CA TRP A 151 -18.28 -5.57 24.03
C TRP A 151 -18.40 -6.44 22.77
N VAL A 152 -17.50 -6.33 21.80
CA VAL A 152 -17.45 -7.19 20.60
C VAL A 152 -16.89 -8.56 20.97
N VAL A 153 -15.82 -8.59 21.76
CA VAL A 153 -15.19 -9.84 22.22
C VAL A 153 -16.16 -10.69 23.02
N ASN A 154 -16.97 -10.06 23.88
CA ASN A 154 -17.96 -10.74 24.76
C ASN A 154 -19.32 -10.96 24.08
N TYR A 155 -19.44 -10.71 22.77
CA TYR A 155 -20.72 -10.83 22.07
C TYR A 155 -21.04 -12.30 21.75
N THR A 156 -22.18 -12.80 22.24
CA THR A 156 -22.51 -14.25 22.18
C THR A 156 -23.33 -14.63 20.94
N ASP A 157 -24.08 -13.70 20.35
CA ASP A 157 -24.89 -13.97 19.15
C ASP A 157 -24.04 -13.81 17.89
N SER A 158 -23.56 -14.92 17.35
CA SER A 158 -22.66 -14.93 16.18
C SER A 158 -23.29 -14.31 14.92
N LYS A 159 -24.62 -14.46 14.69
CA LYS A 159 -25.29 -13.89 13.52
C LYS A 159 -25.39 -12.37 13.60
N LYS A 160 -25.66 -11.84 14.79
CA LYS A 160 -25.67 -10.39 14.99
C LYS A 160 -24.24 -9.83 14.95
N LEU A 161 -23.26 -10.55 15.51
CA LEU A 161 -21.86 -10.16 15.44
C LEU A 161 -21.37 -10.04 13.99
N ASP A 162 -21.70 -11.00 13.12
CA ASP A 162 -21.38 -10.93 11.68
C ASP A 162 -21.93 -9.64 11.03
N LYS A 163 -23.18 -9.28 11.33
CA LYS A 163 -23.76 -8.01 10.82
C LYS A 163 -23.03 -6.78 11.35
N ILE A 164 -22.66 -6.77 12.62
CA ILE A 164 -21.92 -5.67 13.25
C ILE A 164 -20.56 -5.49 12.59
N ILE A 165 -19.82 -6.57 12.36
CA ILE A 165 -18.51 -6.55 11.71
C ILE A 165 -18.64 -6.05 10.26
N LYS A 166 -19.57 -6.60 9.49
CA LYS A 166 -19.81 -6.18 8.10
C LYS A 166 -20.21 -4.70 8.01
N ASN A 167 -21.04 -4.22 8.92
CA ASN A 167 -21.43 -2.81 8.98
C ASN A 167 -20.23 -1.92 9.31
N ARG A 168 -19.35 -2.33 10.23
CA ARG A 168 -18.12 -1.58 10.55
C ARG A 168 -17.21 -1.46 9.34
N ILE A 169 -16.98 -2.57 8.63
CA ILE A 169 -16.14 -2.57 7.43
C ILE A 169 -16.74 -1.67 6.35
N ARG A 170 -18.05 -1.80 6.09
CA ARG A 170 -18.76 -0.95 5.12
C ARG A 170 -18.65 0.53 5.48
N GLN A 171 -18.91 0.88 6.74
CA GLN A 171 -18.79 2.26 7.22
C GLN A 171 -17.40 2.84 6.97
N LEU A 172 -16.32 2.08 7.21
CA LEU A 172 -14.97 2.57 6.94
C LEU A 172 -14.72 2.82 5.45
N ILE A 173 -15.16 1.89 4.58
CA ILE A 173 -15.01 2.03 3.13
C ILE A 173 -15.82 3.21 2.59
N GLU A 174 -17.05 3.40 3.09
CA GLU A 174 -17.91 4.50 2.66
C GLU A 174 -17.45 5.87 3.19
N SER A 175 -16.84 5.89 4.40
CA SER A 175 -16.34 7.15 5.00
C SER A 175 -15.03 7.65 4.38
N TYR A 176 -14.27 6.76 3.76
CA TYR A 176 -12.94 7.07 3.20
C TYR A 176 -12.77 6.45 1.81
N PRO A 177 -13.55 6.89 0.81
CA PRO A 177 -13.53 6.30 -0.55
C PRO A 177 -12.20 6.53 -1.28
N GLU A 178 -11.38 7.49 -0.84
CA GLU A 178 -10.07 7.80 -1.40
C GLU A 178 -9.00 6.78 -1.03
N ILE A 179 -9.24 5.97 0.03
CA ILE A 179 -8.31 4.95 0.50
C ILE A 179 -8.47 3.69 -0.34
N LYS A 180 -7.37 3.22 -0.89
CA LYS A 180 -7.30 2.02 -1.73
C LYS A 180 -6.78 0.82 -0.95
#